data_9bfcf10dc47fce0ca5895142253928a8
#
_entry.id   9bfcf10dc47fce0ca5895142253928a8
#
_cell.length_a   1.000
_cell.length_b   1.000
_cell.length_c   1.000
_cell.angle_alpha   90.00
_cell.angle_beta   90.00
_cell.angle_gamma   90.00
#
_symmetry.space_group_name_H-M   'P 1'
#
loop_
_entity.id
_entity.type
_entity.pdbx_description
1 polymer ?
#
loop_
_entity_poly.entity_id
_entity_poly.type
_entity_poly.pdbx_seq_one_letter_code
_entity_poly.pdbx_strand_id
1 'polypeptide(L)'
;MRDKYKEKKIEIQDLKIGLSCQKCGYNKCGAALEFHHINPEEKDDTISRMISNNYTLEKVQEEIKKCIVLCSNCHHEFHYLEKNNNLTLKDFLSENEIII
;
A
#
# COMPACT_ATOMS: atom_id res chain seq x y z
N MET A 1 10.57 18.84 -21.80
CA MET A 1 9.25 18.64 -21.24
C MET A 1 9.32 17.97 -19.90
N ARG A 2 8.63 18.57 -18.95
CA ARG A 2 8.65 18.06 -17.64
C ARG A 2 7.72 16.88 -17.48
N ASP A 3 8.15 15.86 -16.84
CA ASP A 3 7.37 14.65 -16.64
C ASP A 3 6.74 14.65 -15.25
N LYS A 4 5.55 15.23 -15.14
CA LYS A 4 4.87 15.33 -13.86
C LYS A 4 4.46 13.99 -13.31
N TYR A 5 4.16 13.05 -14.19
CA TYR A 5 3.82 11.68 -13.78
C TYR A 5 5.01 11.06 -13.04
N LYS A 6 6.20 11.24 -13.60
CA LYS A 6 7.41 10.68 -13.01
C LYS A 6 7.70 11.31 -11.65
N GLU A 7 7.48 12.61 -11.52
CA GLU A 7 7.70 13.29 -10.26
C GLU A 7 6.76 12.80 -9.18
N LYS A 8 5.49 12.63 -9.53
CA LYS A 8 4.52 12.12 -8.58
C LYS A 8 4.86 10.71 -8.16
N LYS A 9 5.33 9.91 -9.11
CA LYS A 9 5.68 8.54 -8.83
C LYS A 9 6.84 8.46 -7.83
N ILE A 10 7.82 9.33 -7.99
CA ILE A 10 8.96 9.38 -7.07
C ILE A 10 8.50 9.79 -5.68
N GLU A 11 7.65 10.81 -5.59
CA GLU A 11 7.13 11.26 -4.31
C GLU A 11 6.37 10.16 -3.59
N ILE A 12 5.57 9.40 -4.33
CA ILE A 12 4.79 8.31 -3.74
C ILE A 12 5.70 7.18 -3.29
N GLN A 13 6.77 6.91 -4.05
CA GLN A 13 7.74 5.90 -3.65
C GLN A 13 8.41 6.28 -2.33
N ASP A 14 8.79 7.55 -2.21
CA ASP A 14 9.42 8.03 -0.99
C ASP A 14 8.46 7.96 0.19
N LEU A 15 7.21 8.27 -0.05
CA LEU A 15 6.19 8.17 1.00
C LEU A 15 6.04 6.74 1.49
N LYS A 16 6.04 5.79 0.57
CA LYS A 16 5.91 4.37 0.94
C LYS A 16 7.08 3.93 1.81
N ILE A 17 8.29 4.36 1.46
CA ILE A 17 9.46 4.01 2.26
C ILE A 17 9.33 4.56 3.67
N GLY A 18 8.85 5.79 3.80
CA GLY A 18 8.65 6.40 5.09
C GLY A 18 7.62 5.69 5.95
N LEU A 19 6.59 5.13 5.30
CA LEU A 19 5.54 4.41 6.02
C LEU A 19 5.95 2.98 6.35
N SER A 20 6.79 2.40 5.54
CA SER A 20 7.28 1.01 5.64
C SER A 20 6.16 -0.01 5.64
N CYS A 21 6.52 -1.28 5.51
CA CYS A 21 5.55 -2.37 5.54
C CYS A 21 4.97 -2.48 6.95
N GLN A 22 3.65 -2.44 7.05
CA GLN A 22 2.97 -2.48 8.34
C GLN A 22 3.10 -3.84 9.03
N LYS A 23 3.45 -4.87 8.29
CA LYS A 23 3.57 -6.20 8.85
C LYS A 23 4.99 -6.52 9.28
N CYS A 24 5.96 -6.33 8.39
CA CYS A 24 7.33 -6.77 8.66
C CYS A 24 8.34 -5.62 8.79
N GLY A 25 7.91 -4.40 8.48
CA GLY A 25 8.79 -3.24 8.63
C GLY A 25 9.72 -2.97 7.47
N TYR A 26 9.62 -3.76 6.41
CA TYR A 26 10.47 -3.54 5.24
C TYR A 26 10.32 -2.12 4.71
N ASN A 27 11.43 -1.45 4.42
CA ASN A 27 11.35 -0.09 3.92
C ASN A 27 12.56 0.30 3.05
N LYS A 28 13.10 -0.67 2.33
CA LYS A 28 14.31 -0.39 1.55
C LYS A 28 14.05 0.10 0.13
N CYS A 29 12.97 -0.33 -0.48
CA CYS A 29 12.68 0.04 -1.85
C CYS A 29 11.19 0.29 -2.02
N GLY A 30 10.85 1.50 -2.47
CA GLY A 30 9.44 1.85 -2.64
C GLY A 30 8.72 0.99 -3.65
N ALA A 31 9.44 0.52 -4.67
CA ALA A 31 8.82 -0.32 -5.69
C ALA A 31 8.36 -1.67 -5.13
N ALA A 32 8.94 -2.09 -4.01
CA ALA A 32 8.56 -3.34 -3.36
C ALA A 32 7.48 -3.12 -2.30
N LEU A 33 7.01 -1.90 -2.14
CA LEU A 33 5.96 -1.56 -1.19
C LEU A 33 4.70 -1.23 -1.96
N GLU A 34 3.56 -1.68 -1.45
CA GLU A 34 2.28 -1.54 -2.14
C GLU A 34 1.23 -1.01 -1.19
N PHE A 35 0.28 -0.24 -1.74
CA PHE A 35 -0.84 0.23 -0.96
C PHE A 35 -1.94 -0.83 -0.99
N HIS A 36 -2.51 -1.08 0.17
CA HIS A 36 -3.62 -2.00 0.30
C HIS A 36 -4.78 -1.26 0.97
N HIS A 37 -5.91 -1.19 0.30
CA HIS A 37 -7.09 -0.51 0.87
C HIS A 37 -7.61 -1.31 2.06
N ILE A 38 -7.80 -0.62 3.18
CA ILE A 38 -8.29 -1.27 4.39
C ILE A 38 -9.71 -1.76 4.18
N ASN A 39 -10.55 -0.92 3.57
CA ASN A 39 -11.92 -1.29 3.26
C ASN A 39 -12.13 -1.17 1.75
N PRO A 40 -12.24 -2.30 1.04
CA PRO A 40 -12.41 -2.25 -0.42
C PRO A 40 -13.63 -1.46 -0.88
N GLU A 41 -14.64 -1.35 -0.03
CA GLU A 41 -15.85 -0.63 -0.40
C GLU A 41 -15.66 0.87 -0.44
N GLU A 42 -14.63 1.37 0.23
CA GLU A 42 -14.33 2.79 0.23
C GLU A 42 -13.33 3.19 -0.86
N LYS A 43 -12.88 2.21 -1.62
CA LYS A 43 -11.90 2.43 -2.66
C LYS A 43 -12.50 3.14 -3.86
N ASP A 44 -11.96 4.29 -4.22
CA ASP A 44 -12.36 4.99 -5.43
C ASP A 44 -11.58 4.49 -6.63
N ASP A 45 -10.30 4.22 -6.43
CA ASP A 45 -9.45 3.74 -7.52
C ASP A 45 -8.15 3.23 -6.92
N THR A 46 -7.33 2.58 -7.73
CA THR A 46 -6.01 2.20 -7.27
C THR A 46 -5.10 3.42 -7.33
N ILE A 47 -4.12 3.43 -6.44
CA ILE A 47 -3.17 4.55 -6.41
C ILE A 47 -2.43 4.65 -7.75
N SER A 48 -2.03 3.50 -8.30
CA SER A 48 -1.32 3.49 -9.58
C SER A 48 -2.13 4.12 -10.71
N ARG A 49 -3.42 3.79 -10.77
CA ARG A 49 -4.27 4.34 -11.82
C ARG A 49 -4.49 5.83 -11.65
N MET A 50 -4.61 6.27 -10.41
CA MET A 50 -4.79 7.69 -10.16
C MET A 50 -3.57 8.48 -10.63
N ILE A 51 -2.39 7.95 -10.38
CA ILE A 51 -1.16 8.59 -10.84
C ILE A 51 -1.09 8.59 -12.35
N SER A 52 -1.41 7.46 -12.99
CA SER A 52 -1.40 7.35 -14.46
C SER A 52 -2.40 8.29 -15.10
N ASN A 53 -3.55 8.51 -14.46
CA ASN A 53 -4.59 9.37 -15.00
C ASN A 53 -4.41 10.82 -14.58
N ASN A 54 -3.25 11.14 -14.05
CA ASN A 54 -2.87 12.51 -13.74
C ASN A 54 -3.76 13.20 -12.70
N TYR A 55 -4.23 12.45 -11.72
CA TYR A 55 -4.94 13.02 -10.59
C TYR A 55 -4.00 13.95 -9.84
N THR A 56 -4.55 14.95 -9.18
CA THR A 56 -3.73 15.85 -8.38
C THR A 56 -3.13 15.07 -7.22
N LEU A 57 -2.00 15.56 -6.74
CA LEU A 57 -1.34 14.91 -5.61
C LEU A 57 -2.26 14.89 -4.40
N GLU A 58 -3.04 15.94 -4.21
CA GLU A 58 -3.98 16.01 -3.09
C GLU A 58 -4.99 14.89 -3.14
N LYS A 59 -5.53 14.60 -4.33
CA LYS A 59 -6.50 13.53 -4.47
C LYS A 59 -5.88 12.18 -4.23
N VAL A 60 -4.64 12.00 -4.70
CA VAL A 60 -3.93 10.76 -4.49
C VAL A 60 -3.69 10.56 -2.99
N GLN A 61 -3.30 11.61 -2.30
CA GLN A 61 -3.05 11.52 -0.86
C GLN A 61 -4.32 11.20 -0.07
N GLU A 62 -5.47 11.71 -0.52
CA GLU A 62 -6.72 11.37 0.13
C GLU A 62 -7.02 9.88 -0.01
N GLU A 63 -6.72 9.32 -1.17
CA GLU A 63 -6.94 7.91 -1.37
C GLU A 63 -5.96 7.08 -0.54
N ILE A 64 -4.73 7.55 -0.41
CA ILE A 64 -3.71 6.86 0.38
C ILE A 64 -4.13 6.72 1.85
N LYS A 65 -4.88 7.69 2.37
CA LYS A 65 -5.34 7.62 3.74
C LYS A 65 -6.26 6.42 4.00
N LYS A 66 -6.81 5.84 2.95
CA LYS A 66 -7.67 4.66 3.08
C LYS A 66 -6.87 3.37 3.02
N CYS A 67 -5.56 3.45 2.96
CA CYS A 67 -4.70 2.31 2.71
C CYS A 67 -3.68 2.11 3.82
N ILE A 68 -3.14 0.90 3.87
CA ILE A 68 -1.91 0.64 4.60
C ILE A 68 -0.86 0.24 3.58
N VAL A 69 0.39 0.22 3.99
CA VAL A 69 1.48 -0.17 3.12
C VAL A 69 1.93 -1.57 3.51
N LEU A 70 2.06 -2.45 2.53
CA LEU A 70 2.58 -3.80 2.72
C LEU A 70 3.65 -4.04 1.66
N CYS A 71 4.70 -4.76 2.02
CA CYS A 71 5.66 -5.16 0.99
C CYS A 71 5.03 -6.23 0.13
N SER A 72 5.59 -6.46 -1.05
CA SER A 72 5.01 -7.42 -1.99
C SER A 72 4.84 -8.79 -1.37
N ASN A 73 5.81 -9.21 -0.58
CA ASN A 73 5.76 -10.51 0.09
C ASN A 73 4.57 -10.61 1.04
N CYS A 74 4.46 -9.64 1.94
CA CYS A 74 3.37 -9.64 2.92
C CYS A 74 2.02 -9.46 2.26
N HIS A 75 1.97 -8.66 1.20
CA HIS A 75 0.71 -8.40 0.49
C HIS A 75 0.19 -9.68 -0.14
N HIS A 76 1.07 -10.44 -0.81
CA HIS A 76 0.67 -11.71 -1.40
C HIS A 76 0.29 -12.72 -0.33
N GLU A 77 1.04 -12.75 0.75
CA GLU A 77 0.74 -13.67 1.85
C GLU A 77 -0.62 -13.37 2.44
N PHE A 78 -0.92 -12.09 2.65
CA PHE A 78 -2.22 -11.71 3.20
C PHE A 78 -3.36 -12.14 2.29
N HIS A 79 -3.24 -11.90 0.99
CA HIS A 79 -4.31 -12.27 0.06
C HIS A 79 -4.51 -13.78 0.03
N TYR A 80 -3.42 -14.53 0.13
CA TYR A 80 -3.53 -15.98 0.17
C TYR A 80 -4.28 -16.44 1.43
N LEU A 81 -3.92 -15.89 2.58
CA LEU A 81 -4.55 -16.28 3.83
C LEU A 81 -5.99 -15.80 3.92
N GLU A 82 -6.25 -14.62 3.39
CA GLU A 82 -7.61 -14.09 3.36
C GLU A 82 -8.52 -15.01 2.58
N LYS A 83 -8.04 -15.46 1.43
CA LYS A 83 -8.85 -16.29 0.54
C LYS A 83 -9.02 -17.71 1.06
N ASN A 84 -7.99 -18.27 1.65
CA ASN A 84 -8.00 -19.69 2.02
C ASN A 84 -8.35 -19.95 3.48
N ASN A 85 -8.15 -18.96 4.34
CA ASN A 85 -8.36 -19.13 5.78
C ASN A 85 -9.32 -18.11 6.37
N ASN A 86 -9.93 -17.28 5.54
CA ASN A 86 -10.82 -16.20 6.01
C ASN A 86 -10.15 -15.27 7.01
N LEU A 87 -8.86 -15.07 6.87
CA LEU A 87 -8.13 -14.19 7.77
C LEU A 87 -8.48 -12.75 7.48
N THR A 88 -8.72 -11.96 8.53
CA THR A 88 -8.97 -10.53 8.35
C THR A 88 -7.65 -9.78 8.38
N LEU A 89 -7.67 -8.55 7.85
CA LEU A 89 -6.47 -7.73 7.86
C LEU A 89 -6.00 -7.49 9.29
N LYS A 90 -6.93 -7.26 10.19
CA LYS A 90 -6.60 -7.03 11.58
C LYS A 90 -5.86 -8.22 12.18
N ASP A 91 -6.37 -9.42 11.90
CA ASP A 91 -5.74 -10.64 12.40
C ASP A 91 -4.36 -10.83 11.81
N PHE A 92 -4.23 -10.55 10.51
CA PHE A 92 -2.95 -10.70 9.84
C PHE A 92 -1.89 -9.80 10.48
N LEU A 93 -2.23 -8.56 10.74
CA LEU A 93 -1.28 -7.63 11.33
C LEU A 93 -0.94 -8.00 12.77
N SER A 94 -1.90 -8.55 13.50
CA SER A 94 -1.70 -8.92 14.89
C SER A 94 -0.79 -10.12 15.08
N GLU A 95 -0.79 -11.03 14.11
CA GLU A 95 -0.01 -12.26 14.24
C GLU A 95 1.47 -12.01 14.44
N ASN A 96 1.90 -10.83 14.06
CA ASN A 96 3.30 -10.49 14.21
C ASN A 96 3.77 -10.57 15.65
N GLU A 97 2.87 -10.42 16.58
CA GLU A 97 3.21 -10.34 17.99
C GLU A 97 3.26 -11.68 18.67
N ILE A 98 2.84 -12.71 17.98
CA ILE A 98 2.73 -14.03 18.59
C ILE A 98 4.03 -14.82 18.51
N ILE A 99 4.92 -14.36 17.70
CA ILE A 99 6.16 -15.09 17.45
C ILE A 99 7.11 -14.89 18.60
N ILE A 100 7.46 -15.95 19.21
CA ILE A 100 8.35 -15.89 20.35
C ILE A 100 9.59 -16.69 20.07
#